data_0a80d6fe25052035fa19eb06bcec1a74
#
_entry.id   0a80d6fe25052035fa19eb06bcec1a74
#
_cell.length_a   1.000
_cell.length_b   1.000
_cell.length_c   1.000
_cell.angle_alpha   90.00
_cell.angle_beta   90.00
_cell.angle_gamma   90.00
#
_symmetry.space_group_name_H-M   'P 1'
#
loop_
_entity.id
_entity.type
_entity.pdbx_description
1 polymer ?
#
loop_
_entity_poly.entity_id
_entity_poly.type
_entity_poly.pdbx_seq_one_letter_code
_entity_poly.pdbx_strand_id
1 'polypeptide(L)'
;MDAINEQALRILRLMGNTTSKKVTPSVGAEQEYFIVDREKYLQRKDLIFSGRTLFGAMPPKGQELDDHYFGSIRERIAAFMKDINEELWKLGVSAKTQHNEVAPAQHELAPIYAQCNIATDNNQLMMEVMKKVAYRHGLVCLLHEKPFAGVNLSLIHI
;
A
#
# COMPACT_ATOMS: atom_id res chain seq x y z
N MET A 1 5.91 15.47 15.04
CA MET A 1 5.12 16.63 14.55
C MET A 1 5.76 17.97 14.91
N ASP A 2 6.21 18.15 16.14
CA ASP A 2 6.72 19.45 16.61
C ASP A 2 7.99 19.90 15.90
N ALA A 3 8.95 18.99 15.65
CA ALA A 3 10.16 19.31 14.91
C ALA A 3 9.89 19.81 13.49
N ILE A 4 8.95 19.18 12.77
CA ILE A 4 8.55 19.63 11.43
C ILE A 4 7.88 21.01 11.51
N ASN A 5 6.97 21.20 12.46
CA ASN A 5 6.31 22.49 12.67
C ASN A 5 7.33 23.61 12.93
N GLU A 6 8.31 23.37 13.79
CA GLU A 6 9.35 24.35 14.12
C GLU A 6 10.17 24.73 12.88
N GLN A 7 10.68 23.75 12.12
CA GLN A 7 11.51 24.02 10.95
C GLN A 7 10.69 24.62 9.80
N ALA A 8 9.45 24.20 9.60
CA ALA A 8 8.57 24.81 8.60
C ALA A 8 8.22 26.27 8.93
N LEU A 9 7.95 26.60 10.19
CA LEU A 9 7.75 27.98 10.62
C LEU A 9 9.01 28.82 10.45
N ARG A 10 10.20 28.25 10.68
CA ARG A 10 11.47 28.93 10.43
C ARG A 10 11.63 29.31 8.95
N ILE A 11 11.33 28.38 8.04
CA ILE A 11 11.35 28.64 6.58
C ILE A 11 10.32 29.70 6.21
N LEU A 12 9.09 29.58 6.68
CA LEU A 12 8.02 30.55 6.41
C LEU A 12 8.40 31.98 6.84
N ARG A 13 9.07 32.13 7.99
CA ARG A 13 9.56 33.44 8.47
C ARG A 13 10.61 34.02 7.54
N LEU A 14 11.53 33.19 7.04
CA LEU A 14 12.54 33.62 6.06
C LEU A 14 11.91 34.04 4.73
N MET A 15 10.76 33.48 4.38
CA MET A 15 9.96 33.86 3.21
C MET A 15 9.03 35.05 3.47
N GLY A 16 9.12 35.71 4.61
CA GLY A 16 8.31 36.90 4.97
C GLY A 16 6.95 36.60 5.62
N ASN A 17 6.59 35.33 5.84
CA ASN A 17 5.37 34.99 6.57
C ASN A 17 5.59 35.09 8.08
N THR A 18 5.06 36.12 8.70
CA THR A 18 5.16 36.37 10.15
C THR A 18 3.87 36.04 10.91
N THR A 19 2.81 35.67 10.23
CA THR A 19 1.47 35.49 10.82
C THR A 19 1.14 34.03 11.16
N SER A 20 1.70 33.07 10.43
CA SER A 20 1.47 31.65 10.68
C SER A 20 2.02 31.24 12.04
N LYS A 21 1.18 30.56 12.84
CA LYS A 21 1.53 30.12 14.20
C LYS A 21 1.82 28.62 14.27
N LYS A 22 1.33 27.87 13.31
CA LYS A 22 1.48 26.39 13.28
C LYS A 22 1.49 25.91 11.83
N VAL A 23 2.31 24.87 11.60
CA VAL A 23 2.32 24.07 10.37
C VAL A 23 2.02 22.63 10.77
N THR A 24 1.04 22.03 10.09
CA THR A 24 0.65 20.65 10.31
C THR A 24 0.83 19.88 9.00
N PRO A 25 1.77 18.92 8.92
CA PRO A 25 1.94 18.11 7.73
C PRO A 25 0.80 17.09 7.59
N SER A 26 0.43 16.82 6.36
CA SER A 26 -0.49 15.74 6.00
C SER A 26 0.19 14.77 5.04
N VAL A 27 -0.28 13.54 5.03
CA VAL A 27 0.19 12.48 4.13
C VAL A 27 -0.98 11.57 3.74
N GLY A 28 -0.95 11.06 2.51
CA GLY A 28 -1.77 9.95 2.06
C GLY A 28 -0.83 8.79 1.73
N ALA A 29 -0.86 7.75 2.53
CA ALA A 29 -0.02 6.58 2.31
C ALA A 29 -0.63 5.72 1.20
N GLU A 30 0.11 5.52 0.12
CA GLU A 30 -0.25 4.62 -0.99
C GLU A 30 0.30 3.23 -0.67
N GLN A 31 -0.58 2.33 -0.21
CA GLN A 31 -0.15 0.98 0.15
C GLN A 31 -0.21 0.08 -1.06
N GLU A 32 0.95 -0.22 -1.62
CA GLU A 32 1.09 -1.25 -2.64
C GLU A 32 1.20 -2.63 -2.00
N TYR A 33 0.66 -3.63 -2.67
CA TYR A 33 0.63 -5.00 -2.16
C TYR A 33 0.51 -6.01 -3.30
N PHE A 34 0.94 -7.25 -3.04
CA PHE A 34 0.72 -8.37 -3.95
C PHE A 34 -0.35 -9.30 -3.40
N ILE A 35 -1.16 -9.84 -4.30
CA ILE A 35 -2.15 -10.86 -3.98
C ILE A 35 -1.72 -12.19 -4.57
N VAL A 36 -1.64 -13.20 -3.72
CA VAL A 36 -1.36 -14.57 -4.13
C VAL A 36 -2.47 -15.52 -3.65
N ASP A 37 -2.64 -16.60 -4.40
CA ASP A 37 -3.58 -17.65 -4.00
C ASP A 37 -3.09 -18.35 -2.73
N ARG A 38 -3.99 -18.51 -1.74
CA ARG A 38 -3.63 -19.07 -0.43
C ARG A 38 -3.14 -20.52 -0.53
N GLU A 39 -3.69 -21.33 -1.41
CA GLU A 39 -3.24 -22.71 -1.57
C GLU A 39 -1.82 -22.77 -2.09
N LYS A 40 -1.47 -21.87 -3.01
CA LYS A 40 -0.11 -21.75 -3.54
C LYS A 40 0.87 -21.19 -2.49
N TYR A 41 0.43 -20.20 -1.73
CA TYR A 41 1.20 -19.64 -0.63
C TYR A 41 1.57 -20.70 0.41
N LEU A 42 0.63 -21.56 0.81
CA LEU A 42 0.86 -22.63 1.79
C LEU A 42 1.87 -23.69 1.34
N GLN A 43 2.16 -23.78 0.04
CA GLN A 43 3.19 -24.66 -0.53
C GLN A 43 4.59 -24.03 -0.52
N ARG A 44 4.72 -22.74 -0.17
CA ARG A 44 5.95 -21.96 -0.25
C ARG A 44 6.42 -21.52 1.13
N LYS A 45 7.37 -22.27 1.69
CA LYS A 45 7.95 -21.97 3.01
C LYS A 45 8.67 -20.63 3.05
N ASP A 46 9.30 -20.23 1.97
CA ASP A 46 9.94 -18.91 1.86
C ASP A 46 8.94 -17.77 2.03
N LEU A 47 7.78 -17.83 1.36
CA LEU A 47 6.71 -16.84 1.53
C LEU A 47 6.14 -16.84 2.96
N ILE A 48 5.95 -18.03 3.55
CA ILE A 48 5.39 -18.16 4.91
C ILE A 48 6.32 -17.55 5.96
N PHE A 49 7.63 -17.86 5.89
CA PHE A 49 8.57 -17.48 6.94
C PHE A 49 9.23 -16.11 6.73
N SER A 50 9.35 -15.63 5.48
CA SER A 50 10.02 -14.37 5.19
C SER A 50 9.13 -13.31 4.53
N GLY A 51 7.91 -13.66 4.12
CA GLY A 51 7.01 -12.76 3.38
C GLY A 51 7.46 -12.49 1.94
N ARG A 52 8.53 -13.15 1.47
CA ARG A 52 9.11 -12.97 0.13
C ARG A 52 9.58 -14.29 -0.47
N THR A 53 9.75 -14.32 -1.78
CA THR A 53 10.40 -15.46 -2.44
C THR A 53 11.91 -15.40 -2.24
N LEU A 54 12.53 -16.54 -1.91
CA LEU A 54 13.98 -16.69 -1.79
C LEU A 54 14.57 -17.48 -2.96
N PHE A 55 13.76 -18.24 -3.67
CA PHE A 55 14.12 -19.06 -4.82
C PHE A 55 12.94 -19.25 -5.75
N GLY A 56 13.19 -19.76 -6.94
CA GLY A 56 12.18 -20.06 -7.96
C GLY A 56 12.51 -19.40 -9.30
N ALA A 57 11.77 -19.80 -10.33
CA ALA A 57 11.88 -19.20 -11.65
C ALA A 57 11.25 -17.81 -11.66
N MET A 58 11.76 -16.95 -12.53
CA MET A 58 11.10 -15.68 -12.83
C MET A 58 9.75 -15.92 -13.51
N PRO A 59 8.74 -15.05 -13.28
CA PRO A 59 7.48 -15.15 -13.99
C PRO A 59 7.70 -14.95 -15.50
N PRO A 60 6.86 -15.54 -16.35
CA PRO A 60 6.97 -15.40 -17.81
C PRO A 60 6.68 -13.97 -18.30
N LYS A 61 6.04 -13.17 -17.47
CA LYS A 61 5.69 -11.78 -17.72
C LYS A 61 6.06 -10.93 -16.51
N GLY A 62 6.73 -9.82 -16.77
CA GLY A 62 7.11 -8.84 -15.75
C GLY A 62 6.30 -7.54 -15.86
N GLN A 63 7.00 -6.42 -15.91
CA GLN A 63 6.42 -5.07 -15.92
C GLN A 63 6.45 -4.44 -17.33
N GLU A 64 6.65 -5.24 -18.36
CA GLU A 64 6.79 -4.80 -19.74
C GLU A 64 5.51 -4.08 -20.21
N LEU A 65 5.70 -2.93 -20.86
CA LEU A 65 4.65 -2.10 -21.44
C LEU A 65 3.55 -1.63 -20.47
N ASP A 66 3.75 -1.80 -19.18
CA ASP A 66 2.78 -1.42 -18.13
C ASP A 66 1.38 -2.04 -18.34
N ASP A 67 1.29 -3.15 -19.03
CA ASP A 67 0.03 -3.73 -19.45
C ASP A 67 -0.83 -4.27 -18.30
N HIS A 68 -0.22 -4.66 -17.18
CA HIS A 68 -0.98 -4.98 -15.98
C HIS A 68 -1.61 -3.73 -15.37
N TYR A 69 -0.90 -2.61 -15.33
CA TYR A 69 -1.37 -1.33 -14.79
C TYR A 69 -2.66 -0.86 -15.51
N PHE A 70 -2.69 -0.97 -16.83
CA PHE A 70 -3.85 -0.59 -17.66
C PHE A 70 -4.86 -1.72 -17.84
N GLY A 71 -4.61 -2.89 -17.28
CA GLY A 71 -5.47 -4.06 -17.39
C GLY A 71 -6.72 -3.99 -16.52
N SER A 72 -7.67 -4.86 -16.79
CA SER A 72 -8.86 -5.00 -15.96
C SER A 72 -8.56 -5.70 -14.63
N ILE A 73 -9.24 -5.29 -13.57
CA ILE A 73 -9.19 -5.97 -12.27
C ILE A 73 -10.07 -7.24 -12.38
N ARG A 74 -9.50 -8.39 -12.04
CA ARG A 74 -10.24 -9.67 -12.02
C ARG A 74 -11.34 -9.63 -10.97
N GLU A 75 -12.48 -10.25 -11.26
CA GLU A 75 -13.67 -10.25 -10.40
C GLU A 75 -13.38 -10.65 -8.95
N ARG A 76 -12.60 -11.72 -8.73
CA ARG A 76 -12.19 -12.17 -7.39
C ARG A 76 -11.39 -11.10 -6.63
N ILE A 77 -10.54 -10.37 -7.33
CA ILE A 77 -9.75 -9.29 -6.74
C ILE A 77 -10.63 -8.06 -6.47
N ALA A 78 -11.53 -7.72 -7.39
CA ALA A 78 -12.48 -6.63 -7.19
C ALA A 78 -13.39 -6.88 -5.97
N ALA A 79 -13.85 -8.12 -5.78
CA ALA A 79 -14.62 -8.49 -4.59
C ALA A 79 -13.81 -8.30 -3.29
N PHE A 80 -12.55 -8.75 -3.27
CA PHE A 80 -11.63 -8.52 -2.17
C PHE A 80 -11.41 -7.02 -1.90
N MET A 81 -11.17 -6.22 -2.93
CA MET A 81 -10.98 -4.78 -2.81
C MET A 81 -12.23 -4.07 -2.25
N LYS A 82 -13.41 -4.48 -2.71
CA LYS A 82 -14.67 -3.96 -2.17
C LYS A 82 -14.80 -4.23 -0.68
N ASP A 83 -14.56 -5.45 -0.25
CA ASP A 83 -14.66 -5.83 1.17
C ASP A 83 -13.64 -5.09 2.04
N ILE A 84 -12.42 -4.85 1.54
CA ILE A 84 -11.43 -4.01 2.24
C ILE A 84 -12.00 -2.62 2.49
N ASN A 85 -12.56 -1.97 1.47
CA ASN A 85 -13.12 -0.63 1.63
C ASN A 85 -14.21 -0.60 2.70
N GLU A 86 -15.13 -1.55 2.65
CA GLU A 86 -16.24 -1.62 3.61
C GLU A 86 -15.71 -1.79 5.05
N GLU A 87 -14.73 -2.66 5.26
CA GLU A 87 -14.13 -2.87 6.58
C GLU A 87 -13.36 -1.62 7.06
N LEU A 88 -12.60 -0.97 6.18
CA LEU A 88 -11.85 0.24 6.51
C LEU A 88 -12.78 1.42 6.81
N TRP A 89 -13.87 1.59 6.07
CA TRP A 89 -14.85 2.65 6.34
C TRP A 89 -15.54 2.47 7.69
N LYS A 90 -15.85 1.24 8.10
CA LYS A 90 -16.38 0.94 9.44
C LYS A 90 -15.41 1.35 10.55
N LEU A 91 -14.11 1.35 10.27
CA LEU A 91 -13.05 1.76 11.20
C LEU A 91 -12.70 3.25 11.10
N GLY A 92 -13.38 4.01 10.22
CA GLY A 92 -13.14 5.43 10.02
C GLY A 92 -11.94 5.74 9.11
N VAL A 93 -11.38 4.76 8.43
CA VAL A 93 -10.29 4.97 7.45
C VAL A 93 -10.90 5.24 6.09
N SER A 94 -10.64 6.42 5.53
CA SER A 94 -11.20 6.88 4.26
C SER A 94 -10.44 6.27 3.06
N ALA A 95 -10.46 4.96 2.92
CA ALA A 95 -9.92 4.27 1.75
C ALA A 95 -10.70 4.67 0.49
N LYS A 96 -10.01 4.96 -0.61
CA LYS A 96 -10.62 5.49 -1.82
C LYS A 96 -10.09 4.85 -3.10
N THR A 97 -8.78 4.87 -3.32
CA THR A 97 -8.18 4.43 -4.57
C THR A 97 -7.90 2.93 -4.54
N GLN A 98 -8.33 2.23 -5.58
CA GLN A 98 -8.08 0.82 -5.82
C GLN A 98 -7.80 0.62 -7.29
N HIS A 99 -6.60 0.18 -7.63
CA HIS A 99 -6.23 -0.12 -9.02
C HIS A 99 -5.10 -1.16 -9.09
N ASN A 100 -4.81 -1.61 -10.30
CA ASN A 100 -3.64 -2.42 -10.57
C ASN A 100 -2.38 -1.57 -10.56
N GLU A 101 -1.30 -2.14 -10.04
CA GLU A 101 0.05 -1.64 -10.19
C GLU A 101 0.79 -2.31 -11.35
N VAL A 102 2.03 -1.92 -11.60
CA VAL A 102 2.77 -2.29 -12.81
C VAL A 102 3.10 -3.79 -12.85
N ALA A 103 3.42 -4.40 -11.72
CA ALA A 103 3.78 -5.82 -11.69
C ALA A 103 2.54 -6.72 -11.69
N PRO A 104 2.64 -7.93 -12.27
CA PRO A 104 1.57 -8.92 -12.21
C PRO A 104 1.14 -9.23 -10.78
N ALA A 105 -0.16 -9.21 -10.51
CA ALA A 105 -0.78 -9.42 -9.20
C ALA A 105 -0.42 -8.35 -8.15
N GLN A 106 0.12 -7.23 -8.56
CA GLN A 106 0.35 -6.04 -7.74
C GLN A 106 -0.83 -5.08 -7.85
N HIS A 107 -1.24 -4.55 -6.71
CA HIS A 107 -2.37 -3.62 -6.59
C HIS A 107 -2.03 -2.54 -5.58
N GLU A 108 -2.84 -1.49 -5.55
CA GLU A 108 -2.68 -0.38 -4.62
C GLU A 108 -3.99 -0.06 -3.90
N LEU A 109 -3.86 0.38 -2.68
CA LEU A 109 -4.91 1.00 -1.90
C LEU A 109 -4.41 2.33 -1.34
N ALA A 110 -5.07 3.42 -1.67
CA ALA A 110 -4.74 4.75 -1.17
C ALA A 110 -5.94 5.36 -0.41
N PRO A 111 -5.75 5.80 0.83
CA PRO A 111 -6.74 6.58 1.56
C PRO A 111 -6.68 8.06 1.17
N ILE A 112 -7.71 8.80 1.53
CA ILE A 112 -7.65 10.25 1.51
C ILE A 112 -6.60 10.70 2.53
N TYR A 113 -5.77 11.69 2.18
CA TYR A 113 -4.73 12.20 3.07
C TYR A 113 -5.31 12.73 4.40
N ALA A 114 -4.55 12.58 5.45
CA ALA A 114 -4.86 13.05 6.79
C ALA A 114 -3.61 13.64 7.47
N GLN A 115 -3.74 14.16 8.68
CA GLN A 115 -2.56 14.55 9.46
C GLN A 115 -1.62 13.36 9.63
N CYS A 116 -0.31 13.60 9.53
CA CYS A 116 0.70 12.54 9.48
C CYS A 116 0.58 11.47 10.56
N ASN A 117 0.31 11.85 11.81
CA ASN A 117 0.16 10.88 12.89
C ASN A 117 -1.04 9.95 12.66
N ILE A 118 -2.20 10.51 12.35
CA ILE A 118 -3.42 9.73 12.07
C ILE A 118 -3.24 8.89 10.81
N ALA A 119 -2.64 9.46 9.76
CA ALA A 119 -2.39 8.74 8.51
C ALA A 119 -1.44 7.55 8.71
N THR A 120 -0.42 7.70 9.56
CA THR A 120 0.49 6.62 9.90
C THR A 120 -0.21 5.49 10.66
N ASP A 121 -1.02 5.84 11.66
CA ASP A 121 -1.81 4.86 12.42
C ASP A 121 -2.82 4.15 11.51
N ASN A 122 -3.50 4.89 10.64
CA ASN A 122 -4.42 4.34 9.65
C ASN A 122 -3.72 3.37 8.69
N ASN A 123 -2.48 3.65 8.27
CA ASN A 123 -1.74 2.74 7.40
C ASN A 123 -1.42 1.41 8.08
N GLN A 124 -1.03 1.43 9.36
CA GLN A 124 -0.84 0.19 10.13
C GLN A 124 -2.13 -0.62 10.23
N LEU A 125 -3.24 0.05 10.51
CA LEU A 125 -4.56 -0.57 10.57
C LEU A 125 -4.97 -1.16 9.22
N MET A 126 -4.75 -0.41 8.13
CA MET A 126 -5.00 -0.88 6.76
C MET A 126 -4.27 -2.18 6.46
N MET A 127 -2.97 -2.26 6.74
CA MET A 127 -2.16 -3.46 6.50
C MET A 127 -2.71 -4.68 7.25
N GLU A 128 -3.19 -4.51 8.48
CA GLU A 128 -3.82 -5.59 9.24
C GLU A 128 -5.17 -6.03 8.65
N VAL A 129 -6.02 -5.08 8.27
CA VAL A 129 -7.32 -5.36 7.65
C VAL A 129 -7.13 -6.08 6.32
N MET A 130 -6.21 -5.61 5.48
CA MET A 130 -5.91 -6.22 4.17
C MET A 130 -5.56 -7.71 4.30
N LYS A 131 -4.68 -8.07 5.24
CA LYS A 131 -4.33 -9.49 5.49
C LYS A 131 -5.55 -10.32 5.89
N LYS A 132 -6.36 -9.81 6.82
CA LYS A 132 -7.55 -10.52 7.32
C LYS A 132 -8.61 -10.69 6.25
N VAL A 133 -8.87 -9.66 5.45
CA VAL A 133 -9.83 -9.71 4.36
C VAL A 133 -9.35 -10.64 3.25
N ALA A 134 -8.06 -10.57 2.85
CA ALA A 134 -7.49 -11.49 1.87
C ALA A 134 -7.72 -12.95 2.26
N TYR A 135 -7.50 -13.28 3.53
CA TYR A 135 -7.70 -14.63 4.02
C TYR A 135 -9.14 -15.13 3.86
N ARG A 136 -10.15 -14.27 4.07
CA ARG A 136 -11.57 -14.59 3.85
C ARG A 136 -11.88 -14.93 2.38
N HIS A 137 -11.15 -14.32 1.45
CA HIS A 137 -11.27 -14.56 0.00
C HIS A 137 -10.42 -15.72 -0.54
N GLY A 138 -9.77 -16.51 0.36
CA GLY A 138 -8.84 -17.57 -0.05
C GLY A 138 -7.58 -17.02 -0.72
N LEU A 139 -7.21 -15.81 -0.37
CA LEU A 139 -6.05 -15.08 -0.86
C LEU A 139 -5.06 -14.82 0.28
N VAL A 140 -3.86 -14.40 -0.05
CA VAL A 140 -2.88 -13.84 0.89
C VAL A 140 -2.38 -12.53 0.33
N CYS A 141 -2.41 -11.51 1.18
CA CYS A 141 -1.86 -10.19 0.89
C CYS A 141 -0.40 -10.14 1.35
N LEU A 142 0.53 -9.96 0.42
CA LEU A 142 1.95 -9.78 0.71
C LEU A 142 2.25 -8.28 0.78
N LEU A 143 2.79 -7.87 1.93
CA LEU A 143 3.13 -6.47 2.24
C LEU A 143 4.65 -6.27 2.42
N HIS A 144 5.45 -7.26 2.09
CA HIS A 144 6.91 -7.11 2.06
C HIS A 144 7.29 -6.17 0.93
N GLU A 145 8.28 -5.31 1.15
CA GLU A 145 8.71 -4.27 0.19
C GLU A 145 9.28 -4.88 -1.09
N LYS A 146 9.80 -6.10 -1.01
CA LYS A 146 10.37 -6.86 -2.14
C LYS A 146 9.92 -8.32 -2.09
N PRO A 147 8.64 -8.62 -2.35
CA PRO A 147 8.16 -9.99 -2.26
C PRO A 147 8.68 -10.90 -3.38
N PHE A 148 9.03 -10.32 -4.54
CA PHE A 148 9.55 -11.03 -5.70
C PHE A 148 10.82 -10.35 -6.24
N ALA A 149 11.81 -11.13 -6.66
CA ALA A 149 13.03 -10.60 -7.26
C ALA A 149 12.74 -9.91 -8.60
N GLY A 150 13.38 -8.77 -8.84
CA GLY A 150 13.26 -8.01 -10.09
C GLY A 150 11.96 -7.25 -10.28
N VAL A 151 11.10 -7.21 -9.28
CA VAL A 151 9.86 -6.42 -9.28
C VAL A 151 10.06 -5.16 -8.44
N ASN A 152 9.73 -4.01 -9.00
CA ASN A 152 9.79 -2.74 -8.31
C ASN A 152 8.43 -2.38 -7.70
N LEU A 153 8.48 -1.85 -6.48
CA LEU A 153 7.41 -1.05 -5.89
C LEU A 153 7.75 0.42 -6.13
N SER A 154 6.76 1.27 -6.36
CA SER A 154 6.97 2.70 -6.63
C SER A 154 7.58 3.43 -5.44
N LEU A 155 7.34 2.94 -4.22
CA LEU A 155 7.91 3.47 -2.96
C LEU A 155 9.45 3.50 -2.89
N ILE A 156 10.15 2.95 -3.88
CA ILE A 156 11.63 2.92 -3.93
C ILE A 156 12.21 4.12 -4.67
N HIS A 157 11.38 4.94 -5.22
CA HIS A 157 11.77 6.13 -5.96
C HIS A 157 11.69 7.45 -5.16
N ILE A 158 11.51 7.34 -3.84
CA ILE A 158 11.51 8.50 -2.93
C ILE A 158 12.91 8.66 -2.34
#